data_3cd4b7b72ce6a08c100abde1ba964263
#
_entry.id   3cd4b7b72ce6a08c100abde1ba964263
#
_cell.length_a   1.000
_cell.length_b   1.000
_cell.length_c   1.000
_cell.angle_alpha   90.00
_cell.angle_beta   90.00
_cell.angle_gamma   90.00
#
_symmetry.space_group_name_H-M   'P 1'
#
loop_
_entity.id
_entity.type
_entity.pdbx_description
1 polymer ?
#
loop_
_entity_poly.entity_id
_entity_poly.type
_entity_poly.pdbx_seq_one_letter_code
_entity_poly.pdbx_strand_id
1 'polypeptide(L)'
;MVNLYDLNRDEIAGLLAEWGYSRYHAGRLWQYLYHEQAQTIEEMVELRPDLRQKLRAETAVIPLTTRLATDSSDGFTRKFLLGLADGQTIETVLMRFHGRATACLSTQVGCAMGCVFCATGQMGFTRHLSPGEIVAQALYIDRLLQTQGERLRNIVLMGMGEPLHNYEGTMTAVDILTDPKALAIAPKHITLSTVGIVPGIIRLADEGRQLRLAVSLHGATDAERRALVPPARRWPLAELMAACRYYTQKRRRHIFFEWTLIEGKNDSPEQAHALGQLLQTVDSHVNLIPLNPTSGYEGLPTQRTAVKQFQAILTQYNIPNTVRQRRGIDIAAGCGQLKVSGV
;
A
#
# COMPACT_ATOMS: atom_id res chain seq x y z
N MET A 1 19.97 -8.63 -16.37
CA MET A 1 19.41 -9.81 -15.69
C MET A 1 17.99 -9.51 -15.26
N VAL A 2 17.02 -10.36 -15.60
CA VAL A 2 15.61 -10.17 -15.25
C VAL A 2 15.39 -10.64 -13.81
N ASN A 3 14.77 -9.79 -12.96
CA ASN A 3 14.37 -10.24 -11.63
C ASN A 3 13.10 -11.10 -11.74
N LEU A 4 13.16 -12.35 -11.32
CA LEU A 4 12.04 -13.30 -11.40
C LEU A 4 10.81 -12.84 -10.61
N TYR A 5 10.97 -12.04 -9.56
CA TYR A 5 9.86 -11.46 -8.82
C TYR A 5 9.11 -10.35 -9.58
N ASP A 6 9.71 -9.80 -10.67
CA ASP A 6 9.04 -8.79 -11.50
C ASP A 6 8.02 -9.40 -12.47
N LEU A 7 8.11 -10.72 -12.71
CA LEU A 7 7.30 -11.42 -13.67
C LEU A 7 6.08 -12.09 -13.01
N ASN A 8 4.92 -11.92 -13.62
CA ASN A 8 3.75 -12.72 -13.27
C ASN A 8 3.90 -14.15 -13.83
N ARG A 9 2.94 -15.01 -13.49
CA ARG A 9 3.01 -16.44 -13.82
C ARG A 9 3.01 -16.74 -15.33
N ASP A 10 2.25 -15.96 -16.09
CA ASP A 10 2.17 -16.13 -17.56
C ASP A 10 3.45 -15.61 -18.21
N GLU A 11 4.03 -14.53 -17.71
CA GLU A 11 5.32 -14.00 -18.17
C GLU A 11 6.46 -14.97 -17.90
N ILE A 12 6.51 -15.62 -16.71
CA ILE A 12 7.47 -16.70 -16.43
C ILE A 12 7.23 -17.88 -17.39
N ALA A 13 5.99 -18.24 -17.66
CA ALA A 13 5.70 -19.33 -18.60
C ALA A 13 6.13 -18.98 -20.03
N GLY A 14 5.94 -17.75 -20.46
CA GLY A 14 6.43 -17.21 -21.74
C GLY A 14 7.95 -17.27 -21.86
N LEU A 15 8.65 -16.72 -20.86
CA LEU A 15 10.11 -16.74 -20.79
C LEU A 15 10.69 -18.16 -20.90
N LEU A 16 10.14 -19.11 -20.14
CA LEU A 16 10.59 -20.48 -20.18
C LEU A 16 10.25 -21.18 -21.50
N ALA A 17 9.12 -20.84 -22.11
CA ALA A 17 8.74 -21.37 -23.43
C ALA A 17 9.69 -20.91 -24.54
N GLU A 18 10.14 -19.64 -24.54
CA GLU A 18 11.18 -19.14 -25.44
C GLU A 18 12.49 -19.92 -25.29
N TRP A 19 12.78 -20.43 -24.12
CA TRP A 19 13.96 -21.27 -23.84
C TRP A 19 13.72 -22.76 -24.13
N GLY A 20 12.54 -23.16 -24.61
CA GLY A 20 12.20 -24.54 -24.94
C GLY A 20 11.72 -25.38 -23.76
N TYR A 21 11.38 -24.77 -22.63
CA TYR A 21 10.84 -25.47 -21.46
C TYR A 21 9.32 -25.43 -21.42
N SER A 22 8.72 -26.49 -20.90
CA SER A 22 7.27 -26.61 -20.81
C SER A 22 6.66 -25.81 -19.63
N ARG A 23 5.33 -25.63 -19.68
CA ARG A 23 4.57 -25.04 -18.56
C ARG A 23 4.74 -25.76 -17.22
N TYR A 24 5.13 -27.02 -17.21
CA TYR A 24 5.45 -27.76 -15.99
C TYR A 24 6.63 -27.11 -15.26
N HIS A 25 7.71 -26.78 -15.99
CA HIS A 25 8.90 -26.14 -15.42
C HIS A 25 8.59 -24.74 -14.89
N ALA A 26 7.75 -23.98 -15.61
CA ALA A 26 7.29 -22.67 -15.14
C ALA A 26 6.47 -22.78 -13.85
N GLY A 27 5.59 -23.78 -13.76
CA GLY A 27 4.82 -24.06 -12.55
C GLY A 27 5.69 -24.44 -11.36
N ARG A 28 6.75 -25.23 -11.60
CA ARG A 28 7.69 -25.62 -10.54
C ARG A 28 8.57 -24.46 -10.08
N LEU A 29 9.04 -23.61 -11.03
CA LEU A 29 9.76 -22.39 -10.71
C LEU A 29 8.88 -21.43 -9.87
N TRP A 30 7.62 -21.24 -10.25
CA TRP A 30 6.65 -20.45 -9.52
C TRP A 30 6.46 -20.95 -8.07
N GLN A 31 6.39 -22.25 -7.89
CA GLN A 31 6.26 -22.88 -6.59
C GLN A 31 7.50 -22.62 -5.71
N TYR A 32 8.71 -22.71 -6.28
CA TYR A 32 9.93 -22.33 -5.57
C TYR A 32 9.93 -20.87 -5.12
N LEU A 33 9.53 -19.94 -6.01
CA LEU A 33 9.56 -18.52 -5.70
C LEU A 33 8.59 -18.14 -4.57
N TYR A 34 7.38 -18.70 -4.57
CA TYR A 34 6.28 -18.17 -3.75
C TYR A 34 5.74 -19.11 -2.68
N HIS A 35 5.85 -20.43 -2.87
CA HIS A 35 5.40 -21.41 -1.87
C HIS A 35 6.56 -21.86 -0.98
N GLU A 36 7.67 -22.23 -1.58
CA GLU A 36 8.90 -22.60 -0.87
C GLU A 36 9.74 -21.36 -0.49
N GLN A 37 9.45 -20.24 -1.13
CA GLN A 37 10.08 -18.93 -0.91
C GLN A 37 11.61 -18.97 -1.02
N ALA A 38 12.12 -19.73 -2.02
CA ALA A 38 13.53 -19.80 -2.33
C ALA A 38 14.12 -18.41 -2.60
N GLN A 39 15.26 -18.13 -2.03
CA GLN A 39 15.94 -16.84 -2.14
C GLN A 39 17.05 -16.85 -3.18
N THR A 40 17.46 -18.03 -3.60
CA THR A 40 18.50 -18.26 -4.62
C THR A 40 18.07 -19.34 -5.60
N ILE A 41 18.67 -19.34 -6.79
CA ILE A 41 18.43 -20.39 -7.79
C ILE A 41 19.04 -21.72 -7.33
N GLU A 42 20.05 -21.67 -6.48
CA GLU A 42 20.72 -22.83 -5.90
C GLU A 42 19.78 -23.68 -5.05
N GLU A 43 18.84 -23.06 -4.35
CA GLU A 43 17.82 -23.74 -3.53
C GLU A 43 16.79 -24.50 -4.37
N MET A 44 16.69 -24.24 -5.68
CA MET A 44 15.69 -24.83 -6.59
C MET A 44 16.18 -26.18 -7.14
N VAL A 45 16.50 -27.13 -6.25
CA VAL A 45 17.24 -28.36 -6.56
C VAL A 45 16.52 -29.33 -7.51
N GLU A 46 15.20 -29.36 -7.54
CA GLU A 46 14.40 -30.22 -8.43
C GLU A 46 14.25 -29.68 -9.84
N LEU A 47 14.67 -28.44 -10.11
CA LEU A 47 14.75 -27.93 -11.48
C LEU A 47 15.91 -28.65 -12.20
N ARG A 48 15.70 -28.92 -13.48
CA ARG A 48 16.74 -29.52 -14.35
C ARG A 48 18.04 -28.71 -14.28
N PRO A 49 19.22 -29.37 -14.27
CA PRO A 49 20.51 -28.66 -14.18
C PRO A 49 20.73 -27.62 -15.27
N ASP A 50 20.32 -27.93 -16.53
CA ASP A 50 20.41 -27.00 -17.68
C ASP A 50 19.52 -25.77 -17.51
N LEU A 51 18.28 -25.95 -16.98
CA LEU A 51 17.40 -24.85 -16.67
C LEU A 51 17.97 -23.98 -15.55
N ARG A 52 18.51 -24.56 -14.47
CA ARG A 52 19.15 -23.79 -13.39
C ARG A 52 20.35 -23.00 -13.89
N GLN A 53 21.14 -23.58 -14.77
CA GLN A 53 22.27 -22.89 -15.39
C GLN A 53 21.79 -21.68 -16.20
N LYS A 54 20.73 -21.86 -17.00
CA LYS A 54 20.17 -20.77 -17.80
C LYS A 54 19.54 -19.68 -16.94
N LEU A 55 18.79 -20.05 -15.89
CA LEU A 55 18.24 -19.11 -14.92
C LEU A 55 19.33 -18.24 -14.28
N ARG A 56 20.48 -18.83 -13.87
CA ARG A 56 21.63 -18.07 -13.32
C ARG A 56 22.21 -17.10 -14.30
N ALA A 57 22.26 -17.46 -15.59
CA ALA A 57 22.84 -16.60 -16.63
C ALA A 57 21.96 -15.42 -17.00
N GLU A 58 20.64 -15.62 -17.02
CA GLU A 58 19.69 -14.69 -17.63
C GLU A 58 18.83 -13.94 -16.56
N THR A 59 18.66 -14.55 -15.38
CA THR A 59 17.74 -14.05 -14.36
C THR A 59 18.39 -13.95 -12.99
N ALA A 60 17.66 -13.31 -12.06
CA ALA A 60 18.02 -13.26 -10.65
C ALA A 60 16.77 -13.39 -9.76
N VAL A 61 16.94 -13.92 -8.56
CA VAL A 61 16.03 -13.73 -7.44
C VAL A 61 16.64 -12.65 -6.56
N ILE A 62 15.97 -11.49 -6.46
CA ILE A 62 16.51 -10.34 -5.73
C ILE A 62 15.69 -10.13 -4.45
N PRO A 63 16.08 -10.76 -3.33
CA PRO A 63 15.44 -10.51 -2.04
C PRO A 63 15.84 -9.14 -1.50
N LEU A 64 14.98 -8.56 -0.65
CA LEU A 64 15.31 -7.34 0.08
C LEU A 64 16.24 -7.64 1.25
N THR A 65 17.17 -6.73 1.51
CA THR A 65 18.10 -6.82 2.65
C THR A 65 17.59 -5.99 3.82
N THR A 66 17.55 -6.57 5.02
CA THR A 66 17.18 -5.82 6.23
C THR A 66 18.34 -4.93 6.66
N ARG A 67 18.11 -3.61 6.72
CA ARG A 67 19.06 -2.63 7.26
C ARG A 67 18.76 -2.38 8.74
N LEU A 68 17.49 -2.24 9.09
CA LEU A 68 17.04 -2.00 10.46
C LEU A 68 15.65 -2.64 10.67
N ALA A 69 15.41 -3.14 11.87
CA ALA A 69 14.10 -3.56 12.33
C ALA A 69 13.85 -2.95 13.71
N THR A 70 12.67 -2.33 13.90
CA THR A 70 12.30 -1.66 15.14
C THR A 70 10.92 -2.11 15.57
N ASP A 71 10.79 -2.57 16.80
CA ASP A 71 9.53 -2.97 17.41
C ASP A 71 8.91 -1.81 18.20
N SER A 72 7.58 -1.65 18.09
CA SER A 72 6.84 -0.76 18.97
C SER A 72 6.82 -1.26 20.41
N SER A 73 6.70 -0.35 21.36
CA SER A 73 6.66 -0.66 22.80
C SER A 73 5.51 -1.60 23.18
N ASP A 74 4.41 -1.61 22.43
CA ASP A 74 3.28 -2.50 22.63
C ASP A 74 3.44 -3.89 21.97
N GLY A 75 4.53 -4.10 21.19
CA GLY A 75 4.84 -5.35 20.49
C GLY A 75 3.94 -5.68 19.29
N PHE A 76 2.96 -4.82 18.96
CA PHE A 76 2.02 -5.10 17.88
C PHE A 76 2.43 -4.55 16.52
N THR A 77 3.45 -3.68 16.48
CA THR A 77 3.93 -3.08 15.23
C THR A 77 5.44 -3.25 15.12
N ARG A 78 5.89 -3.68 13.95
CA ARG A 78 7.32 -3.77 13.62
C ARG A 78 7.58 -3.09 12.29
N LYS A 79 8.50 -2.14 12.29
CA LYS A 79 8.94 -1.41 11.11
C LYS A 79 10.29 -1.96 10.64
N PHE A 80 10.42 -2.11 9.34
CA PHE A 80 11.63 -2.56 8.66
C PHE A 80 12.12 -1.49 7.71
N LEU A 81 13.39 -1.16 7.79
CA LEU A 81 14.13 -0.46 6.75
C LEU A 81 14.78 -1.51 5.87
N LEU A 82 14.35 -1.59 4.61
CA LEU A 82 14.77 -2.59 3.65
C LEU A 82 15.62 -1.96 2.55
N GLY A 83 16.77 -2.56 2.26
CA GLY A 83 17.67 -2.15 1.18
C GLY A 83 17.28 -2.78 -0.15
N LEU A 84 17.31 -1.99 -1.20
CA LEU A 84 17.09 -2.36 -2.60
C LEU A 84 18.44 -2.61 -3.31
N ALA A 85 18.39 -3.26 -4.46
CA ALA A 85 19.59 -3.64 -5.23
C ALA A 85 20.41 -2.44 -5.72
N ASP A 86 19.78 -1.29 -5.92
CA ASP A 86 20.41 -0.04 -6.36
C ASP A 86 20.97 0.83 -5.20
N GLY A 87 20.95 0.29 -3.98
CA GLY A 87 21.40 1.00 -2.78
C GLY A 87 20.34 1.91 -2.14
N GLN A 88 19.19 2.12 -2.79
CA GLN A 88 18.07 2.81 -2.18
C GLN A 88 17.47 1.99 -1.03
N THR A 89 16.69 2.66 -0.19
CA THR A 89 16.00 2.00 0.92
C THR A 89 14.53 2.39 0.96
N ILE A 90 13.71 1.49 1.49
CA ILE A 90 12.28 1.71 1.73
C ILE A 90 11.89 1.23 3.12
N GLU A 91 10.78 1.74 3.63
CA GLU A 91 10.20 1.23 4.87
C GLU A 91 8.96 0.38 4.58
N THR A 92 8.82 -0.70 5.36
CA THR A 92 7.70 -1.64 5.33
C THR A 92 7.29 -1.91 6.79
N VAL A 93 5.99 -2.08 7.05
CA VAL A 93 5.49 -2.25 8.41
C VAL A 93 4.67 -3.51 8.53
N LEU A 94 4.98 -4.34 9.52
CA LEU A 94 4.13 -5.42 10.00
C LEU A 94 3.28 -4.92 11.16
N MET A 95 1.96 -5.07 11.04
CA MET A 95 1.01 -4.78 12.11
C MET A 95 0.28 -6.07 12.50
N ARG A 96 0.30 -6.40 13.79
CA ARG A 96 -0.46 -7.51 14.35
C ARG A 96 -1.77 -7.01 14.96
N PHE A 97 -2.84 -7.71 14.65
CA PHE A 97 -4.14 -7.55 15.27
C PHE A 97 -4.58 -8.90 15.83
N HIS A 98 -5.55 -8.93 16.71
CA HIS A 98 -6.06 -10.21 17.19
C HIS A 98 -6.51 -11.09 16.02
N GLY A 99 -5.85 -12.25 15.86
CA GLY A 99 -6.12 -13.24 14.81
C GLY A 99 -5.68 -12.89 13.38
N ARG A 100 -4.94 -11.79 13.16
CA ARG A 100 -4.47 -11.44 11.81
C ARG A 100 -3.19 -10.60 11.80
N ALA A 101 -2.35 -10.83 10.79
CA ALA A 101 -1.22 -9.99 10.45
C ALA A 101 -1.53 -9.17 9.18
N THR A 102 -1.08 -7.92 9.15
CA THR A 102 -1.23 -6.98 8.03
C THR A 102 0.13 -6.41 7.67
N ALA A 103 0.50 -6.45 6.40
CA ALA A 103 1.67 -5.76 5.87
C ALA A 103 1.27 -4.42 5.25
N CYS A 104 1.98 -3.35 5.63
CA CYS A 104 1.92 -2.06 4.96
C CYS A 104 3.10 -1.96 4.00
N LEU A 105 2.82 -1.99 2.70
CA LEU A 105 3.83 -2.05 1.64
C LEU A 105 4.01 -0.70 0.98
N SER A 106 5.27 -0.41 0.63
CA SER A 106 5.68 0.75 -0.17
C SER A 106 5.59 0.42 -1.66
N THR A 107 5.32 1.45 -2.48
CA THR A 107 5.20 1.35 -3.95
C THR A 107 6.18 2.25 -4.70
N GLN A 108 6.89 3.13 -3.99
CA GLN A 108 7.88 4.05 -4.54
C GLN A 108 9.02 4.26 -3.53
N VAL A 109 10.17 4.68 -4.03
CA VAL A 109 11.20 5.32 -3.23
C VAL A 109 10.86 6.81 -3.16
N GLY A 110 10.43 7.27 -1.97
CA GLY A 110 9.82 8.60 -1.81
C GLY A 110 8.41 8.69 -2.38
N CYS A 111 7.89 9.92 -2.60
CA CYS A 111 6.55 10.11 -3.14
C CYS A 111 6.43 11.46 -3.87
N ALA A 112 5.93 11.44 -5.10
CA ALA A 112 5.75 12.64 -5.92
C ALA A 112 4.56 13.52 -5.50
N MET A 113 3.72 13.06 -4.58
CA MET A 113 2.45 13.72 -4.27
C MET A 113 2.61 14.94 -3.36
N GLY A 114 3.67 15.01 -2.55
CA GLY A 114 4.02 16.18 -1.76
C GLY A 114 3.00 16.56 -0.69
N CYS A 115 2.19 15.61 -0.17
CA CYS A 115 1.26 15.88 0.93
C CYS A 115 2.02 16.48 2.12
N VAL A 116 1.59 17.65 2.60
CA VAL A 116 2.38 18.49 3.52
C VAL A 116 2.62 17.83 4.88
N PHE A 117 1.68 17.03 5.34
CA PHE A 117 1.73 16.32 6.63
C PHE A 117 2.39 14.95 6.56
N CYS A 118 2.84 14.50 5.38
CA CYS A 118 3.39 13.15 5.15
C CYS A 118 4.91 13.21 5.01
N ALA A 119 5.64 12.51 5.87
CA ALA A 119 7.09 12.47 5.84
C ALA A 119 7.64 11.95 4.49
N THR A 120 6.99 10.93 3.90
CA THR A 120 7.35 10.42 2.56
C THR A 120 7.14 11.48 1.47
N GLY A 121 6.05 12.28 1.56
CA GLY A 121 5.79 13.36 0.61
C GLY A 121 6.83 14.49 0.69
N GLN A 122 7.35 14.73 1.89
CA GLN A 122 8.40 15.73 2.14
C GLN A 122 9.77 15.30 1.62
N MET A 123 10.02 13.99 1.48
CA MET A 123 11.29 13.45 0.92
C MET A 123 11.44 13.72 -0.59
N GLY A 124 10.34 13.96 -1.29
CA GLY A 124 10.32 13.96 -2.75
C GLY A 124 10.24 12.54 -3.34
N PHE A 125 10.41 12.45 -4.65
CA PHE A 125 10.26 11.22 -5.44
C PHE A 125 11.58 10.86 -6.11
N THR A 126 12.03 9.62 -5.95
CA THR A 126 13.21 9.09 -6.63
C THR A 126 12.80 8.20 -7.80
N ARG A 127 12.08 7.11 -7.55
CA ARG A 127 11.58 6.19 -8.58
C ARG A 127 10.40 5.33 -8.13
N HIS A 128 9.77 4.71 -9.09
CA HIS A 128 8.84 3.62 -8.81
C HIS A 128 9.58 2.38 -8.29
N LEU A 129 8.91 1.61 -7.43
CA LEU A 129 9.34 0.24 -7.16
C LEU A 129 8.89 -0.67 -8.30
N SER A 130 9.71 -1.64 -8.64
CA SER A 130 9.32 -2.72 -9.54
C SER A 130 8.25 -3.62 -8.90
N PRO A 131 7.51 -4.40 -9.69
CA PRO A 131 6.58 -5.41 -9.15
C PRO A 131 7.25 -6.31 -8.12
N GLY A 132 8.45 -6.79 -8.44
CA GLY A 132 9.23 -7.67 -7.58
C GLY A 132 9.65 -7.02 -6.27
N GLU A 133 10.02 -5.75 -6.28
CA GLU A 133 10.35 -5.01 -5.07
C GLU A 133 9.12 -4.82 -4.15
N ILE A 134 7.91 -4.69 -4.74
CA ILE A 134 6.66 -4.64 -3.97
C ILE A 134 6.33 -6.02 -3.39
N VAL A 135 6.41 -7.07 -4.21
CA VAL A 135 6.14 -8.46 -3.79
C VAL A 135 7.13 -8.94 -2.73
N ALA A 136 8.42 -8.62 -2.90
CA ALA A 136 9.48 -9.03 -1.97
C ALA A 136 9.25 -8.52 -0.54
N GLN A 137 8.60 -7.35 -0.35
CA GLN A 137 8.21 -6.87 0.97
C GLN A 137 7.19 -7.81 1.64
N ALA A 138 6.19 -8.28 0.88
CA ALA A 138 5.18 -9.21 1.39
C ALA A 138 5.80 -10.58 1.70
N LEU A 139 6.66 -11.10 0.82
CA LEU A 139 7.39 -12.35 1.05
C LEU A 139 8.29 -12.28 2.29
N TYR A 140 8.99 -11.15 2.48
CA TYR A 140 9.82 -10.92 3.66
C TYR A 140 9.00 -11.01 4.95
N ILE A 141 7.84 -10.33 4.99
CA ILE A 141 6.95 -10.37 6.16
C ILE A 141 6.33 -11.75 6.34
N ASP A 142 5.90 -12.42 5.27
CA ASP A 142 5.28 -13.75 5.37
C ASP A 142 6.27 -14.79 5.89
N ARG A 143 7.54 -14.78 5.43
CA ARG A 143 8.61 -15.63 5.98
C ARG A 143 8.81 -15.41 7.47
N LEU A 144 8.85 -14.16 7.91
CA LEU A 144 8.98 -13.85 9.33
C LEU A 144 7.78 -14.39 10.13
N LEU A 145 6.57 -14.28 9.61
CA LEU A 145 5.36 -14.80 10.26
C LEU A 145 5.36 -16.35 10.31
N GLN A 146 5.82 -16.99 9.25
CA GLN A 146 5.90 -18.47 9.20
C GLN A 146 6.82 -19.05 10.27
N THR A 147 7.92 -18.36 10.65
CA THR A 147 8.78 -18.79 11.77
C THR A 147 8.04 -18.81 13.12
N GLN A 148 6.88 -18.18 13.19
CA GLN A 148 6.02 -18.07 14.38
C GLN A 148 4.71 -18.84 14.23
N GLY A 149 4.57 -19.64 13.15
CA GLY A 149 3.34 -20.39 12.85
C GLY A 149 2.19 -19.50 12.35
N GLU A 150 2.48 -18.24 12.00
CA GLU A 150 1.51 -17.29 11.46
C GLU A 150 1.63 -17.15 9.93
N ARG A 151 0.65 -16.50 9.30
CA ARG A 151 0.68 -16.16 7.89
C ARG A 151 0.21 -14.74 7.63
N LEU A 152 0.74 -14.13 6.58
CA LEU A 152 0.26 -12.84 6.08
C LEU A 152 -1.15 -13.02 5.47
N ARG A 153 -2.12 -12.22 5.94
CA ARG A 153 -3.51 -12.29 5.48
C ARG A 153 -4.02 -11.01 4.85
N ASN A 154 -3.50 -9.86 5.26
CA ASN A 154 -3.94 -8.56 4.76
C ASN A 154 -2.75 -7.73 4.29
N ILE A 155 -2.99 -6.96 3.24
CA ILE A 155 -2.02 -5.99 2.69
C ILE A 155 -2.69 -4.64 2.59
N VAL A 156 -1.98 -3.59 2.98
CA VAL A 156 -2.35 -2.21 2.68
C VAL A 156 -1.21 -1.56 1.89
N LEU A 157 -1.53 -1.02 0.73
CA LEU A 157 -0.61 -0.24 -0.09
C LEU A 157 -0.72 1.23 0.37
N MET A 158 -0.20 1.47 1.59
CA MET A 158 -0.26 2.74 2.34
C MET A 158 1.12 3.11 2.90
N GLY A 159 2.17 2.45 2.43
CA GLY A 159 3.56 2.75 2.76
C GLY A 159 4.07 3.96 1.99
N MET A 160 5.35 3.94 1.63
CA MET A 160 5.95 5.01 0.85
C MET A 160 5.44 4.97 -0.61
N GLY A 161 4.98 6.13 -1.13
CA GLY A 161 4.57 6.29 -2.52
C GLY A 161 3.06 6.39 -2.75
N GLU A 162 2.70 6.58 -4.02
CA GLU A 162 1.33 6.63 -4.52
C GLU A 162 1.11 5.45 -5.48
N PRO A 163 0.30 4.45 -5.09
CA PRO A 163 0.10 3.24 -5.90
C PRO A 163 -0.44 3.50 -7.30
N LEU A 164 -1.36 4.47 -7.46
CA LEU A 164 -1.92 4.80 -8.77
C LEU A 164 -0.98 5.63 -9.65
N HIS A 165 0.10 6.19 -9.09
CA HIS A 165 1.19 6.78 -9.88
C HIS A 165 2.15 5.69 -10.40
N ASN A 166 2.30 4.59 -9.66
CA ASN A 166 3.00 3.37 -10.08
C ASN A 166 1.99 2.27 -10.47
N TYR A 167 1.06 2.59 -11.36
CA TYR A 167 -0.09 1.72 -11.62
C TYR A 167 0.33 0.32 -12.10
N GLU A 168 1.14 0.24 -13.17
CA GLU A 168 1.54 -1.04 -13.77
C GLU A 168 2.29 -1.92 -12.78
N GLY A 169 3.33 -1.37 -12.13
CA GLY A 169 4.11 -2.12 -11.15
C GLY A 169 3.27 -2.58 -9.96
N THR A 170 2.36 -1.72 -9.50
CA THR A 170 1.45 -2.06 -8.40
C THR A 170 0.46 -3.16 -8.79
N MET A 171 -0.14 -3.08 -9.99
CA MET A 171 -1.13 -4.08 -10.42
C MET A 171 -0.48 -5.42 -10.73
N THR A 172 0.68 -5.45 -11.34
CA THR A 172 1.45 -6.70 -11.54
C THR A 172 1.80 -7.33 -10.18
N ALA A 173 2.24 -6.55 -9.21
CA ALA A 173 2.48 -7.06 -7.85
C ALA A 173 1.22 -7.62 -7.21
N VAL A 174 0.07 -6.94 -7.37
CA VAL A 174 -1.23 -7.44 -6.88
C VAL A 174 -1.60 -8.76 -7.54
N ASP A 175 -1.40 -8.91 -8.85
CA ASP A 175 -1.70 -10.17 -9.56
C ASP A 175 -0.85 -11.33 -9.02
N ILE A 176 0.43 -11.08 -8.75
CA ILE A 176 1.33 -12.06 -8.13
C ILE A 176 0.86 -12.40 -6.71
N LEU A 177 0.60 -11.40 -5.87
CA LEU A 177 0.20 -11.59 -4.47
C LEU A 177 -1.14 -12.32 -4.32
N THR A 178 -2.03 -12.18 -5.30
CA THR A 178 -3.36 -12.81 -5.30
C THR A 178 -3.41 -14.15 -6.02
N ASP A 179 -2.37 -14.54 -6.76
CA ASP A 179 -2.32 -15.83 -7.45
C ASP A 179 -2.51 -16.98 -6.44
N PRO A 180 -3.46 -17.91 -6.68
CA PRO A 180 -3.74 -19.03 -5.77
C PRO A 180 -2.54 -19.96 -5.51
N LYS A 181 -1.53 -19.93 -6.38
CA LYS A 181 -0.29 -20.71 -6.26
C LYS A 181 0.90 -19.87 -5.79
N ALA A 182 0.66 -18.62 -5.34
CA ALA A 182 1.63 -17.77 -4.67
C ALA A 182 1.21 -17.59 -3.20
N LEU A 183 1.19 -16.33 -2.68
CA LEU A 183 0.73 -16.04 -1.33
C LEU A 183 -0.79 -16.21 -1.13
N ALA A 184 -1.55 -16.28 -2.22
CA ALA A 184 -3.01 -16.47 -2.24
C ALA A 184 -3.77 -15.45 -1.36
N ILE A 185 -3.29 -14.20 -1.30
CA ILE A 185 -3.97 -13.14 -0.56
C ILE A 185 -5.29 -12.81 -1.29
N ALA A 186 -6.41 -13.00 -0.61
CA ALA A 186 -7.69 -12.69 -1.24
C ALA A 186 -7.77 -11.21 -1.62
N PRO A 187 -8.18 -10.83 -2.85
CA PRO A 187 -8.18 -9.44 -3.31
C PRO A 187 -8.91 -8.48 -2.37
N LYS A 188 -10.00 -8.93 -1.74
CA LYS A 188 -10.74 -8.16 -0.71
C LYS A 188 -9.93 -7.88 0.56
N HIS A 189 -8.78 -8.50 0.73
CA HIS A 189 -7.85 -8.27 1.84
C HIS A 189 -6.68 -7.36 1.45
N ILE A 190 -6.67 -6.86 0.22
CA ILE A 190 -5.73 -5.84 -0.23
C ILE A 190 -6.46 -4.51 -0.30
N THR A 191 -5.95 -3.51 0.42
CA THR A 191 -6.44 -2.13 0.35
C THR A 191 -5.42 -1.28 -0.39
N LEU A 192 -5.85 -0.68 -1.50
CA LEU A 192 -5.08 0.31 -2.24
C LEU A 192 -5.51 1.70 -1.78
N SER A 193 -4.55 2.52 -1.34
CA SER A 193 -4.80 3.92 -0.99
C SER A 193 -4.29 4.84 -2.08
N THR A 194 -5.02 5.91 -2.35
CA THR A 194 -4.62 6.95 -3.30
C THR A 194 -4.98 8.34 -2.79
N VAL A 195 -4.15 9.32 -3.13
CA VAL A 195 -4.51 10.74 -2.92
C VAL A 195 -5.61 11.23 -3.88
N GLY A 196 -6.08 10.37 -4.79
CA GLY A 196 -7.14 10.69 -5.73
C GLY A 196 -6.63 10.99 -7.14
N ILE A 197 -5.77 10.13 -7.68
CA ILE A 197 -5.40 10.15 -9.11
C ILE A 197 -6.60 9.67 -9.92
N VAL A 198 -7.41 10.61 -10.42
CA VAL A 198 -8.70 10.36 -11.07
C VAL A 198 -8.61 9.35 -12.21
N PRO A 199 -7.67 9.45 -13.18
CA PRO A 199 -7.55 8.44 -14.25
C PRO A 199 -7.27 7.04 -13.71
N GLY A 200 -6.47 6.92 -12.65
CA GLY A 200 -6.17 5.64 -12.01
C GLY A 200 -7.38 5.01 -11.32
N ILE A 201 -8.23 5.82 -10.67
CA ILE A 201 -9.48 5.34 -10.05
C ILE A 201 -10.45 4.81 -11.12
N ILE A 202 -10.60 5.54 -12.24
CA ILE A 202 -11.45 5.11 -13.36
C ILE A 202 -10.93 3.80 -13.94
N ARG A 203 -9.63 3.73 -14.24
CA ARG A 203 -8.99 2.52 -14.75
C ARG A 203 -9.18 1.31 -13.82
N LEU A 204 -9.00 1.50 -12.51
CA LEU A 204 -9.20 0.45 -11.51
C LEU A 204 -10.66 -0.07 -11.52
N ALA A 205 -11.63 0.84 -11.72
CA ALA A 205 -13.03 0.46 -11.89
C ALA A 205 -13.28 -0.33 -13.18
N ASP A 206 -12.64 0.08 -14.29
CA ASP A 206 -12.81 -0.54 -15.60
C ASP A 206 -12.19 -1.93 -15.69
N GLU A 207 -11.01 -2.13 -15.14
CA GLU A 207 -10.34 -3.42 -15.09
C GLU A 207 -11.03 -4.45 -14.19
N GLY A 208 -11.99 -4.04 -13.40
CA GLY A 208 -12.80 -4.98 -12.62
C GLY A 208 -12.12 -5.55 -11.39
N ARG A 209 -11.04 -4.95 -10.95
CA ARG A 209 -10.25 -5.45 -9.80
C ARG A 209 -11.04 -5.44 -8.50
N GLN A 210 -10.90 -6.51 -7.72
CA GLN A 210 -11.68 -6.75 -6.50
C GLN A 210 -10.98 -6.21 -5.23
N LEU A 211 -10.12 -5.21 -5.38
CA LEU A 211 -9.42 -4.57 -4.27
C LEU A 211 -10.35 -3.67 -3.44
N ARG A 212 -9.96 -3.36 -2.21
CA ARG A 212 -10.54 -2.25 -1.46
C ARG A 212 -9.86 -0.96 -1.89
N LEU A 213 -10.64 0.07 -2.18
CA LEU A 213 -10.13 1.41 -2.49
C LEU A 213 -10.26 2.30 -1.27
N ALA A 214 -9.16 2.96 -0.91
CA ALA A 214 -9.13 4.04 0.06
C ALA A 214 -8.70 5.34 -0.64
N VAL A 215 -9.41 6.43 -0.38
CA VAL A 215 -9.12 7.75 -0.95
C VAL A 215 -8.73 8.71 0.17
N SER A 216 -7.51 9.21 0.11
CA SER A 216 -6.98 10.24 1.02
C SER A 216 -7.62 11.59 0.67
N LEU A 217 -8.67 11.97 1.41
CA LEU A 217 -9.48 13.16 1.10
C LEU A 217 -8.97 14.42 1.81
N HIS A 218 -8.93 14.40 3.14
CA HIS A 218 -8.35 15.39 4.07
C HIS A 218 -8.90 16.83 3.99
N GLY A 219 -9.81 17.13 3.08
CA GLY A 219 -10.50 18.42 2.95
C GLY A 219 -11.83 18.24 2.22
N ALA A 220 -12.87 18.96 2.64
CA ALA A 220 -14.21 18.94 2.06
C ALA A 220 -14.43 20.05 1.01
N THR A 221 -13.46 20.94 0.85
CA THR A 221 -13.41 21.98 -0.18
C THR A 221 -12.11 21.89 -0.98
N ASP A 222 -12.12 22.42 -2.20
CA ASP A 222 -10.91 22.48 -3.03
C ASP A 222 -9.80 23.32 -2.39
N ALA A 223 -10.13 24.36 -1.64
CA ALA A 223 -9.15 25.22 -0.95
C ALA A 223 -8.45 24.42 0.16
N GLU A 224 -9.21 23.76 1.04
CA GLU A 224 -8.67 22.94 2.12
C GLU A 224 -7.82 21.80 1.57
N ARG A 225 -8.35 21.12 0.56
CA ARG A 225 -7.69 19.96 -0.01
C ARG A 225 -6.38 20.33 -0.70
N ARG A 226 -6.34 21.46 -1.45
CA ARG A 226 -5.12 21.97 -2.09
C ARG A 226 -4.04 22.39 -1.10
N ALA A 227 -4.43 22.85 0.08
CA ALA A 227 -3.49 23.22 1.13
C ALA A 227 -2.77 22.02 1.74
N LEU A 228 -3.43 20.85 1.81
CA LEU A 228 -2.91 19.63 2.43
C LEU A 228 -2.37 18.60 1.43
N VAL A 229 -2.99 18.52 0.24
CA VAL A 229 -2.77 17.49 -0.79
C VAL A 229 -2.56 18.19 -2.14
N PRO A 230 -1.32 18.53 -2.52
CA PRO A 230 -1.02 19.28 -3.74
C PRO A 230 -1.62 18.73 -5.05
N PRO A 231 -1.76 17.39 -5.25
CA PRO A 231 -2.43 16.83 -6.43
C PRO A 231 -3.88 17.30 -6.65
N ALA A 232 -4.55 17.83 -5.62
CA ALA A 232 -5.86 18.45 -5.75
C ALA A 232 -5.90 19.68 -6.68
N ARG A 233 -4.73 20.22 -7.03
CA ARG A 233 -4.63 21.28 -8.07
C ARG A 233 -4.93 20.74 -9.47
N ARG A 234 -4.57 19.47 -9.73
CA ARG A 234 -4.78 18.79 -11.01
C ARG A 234 -6.15 18.12 -11.09
N TRP A 235 -6.62 17.58 -10.01
CA TRP A 235 -7.91 16.90 -9.90
C TRP A 235 -8.77 17.56 -8.83
N PRO A 236 -9.63 18.52 -9.23
CA PRO A 236 -10.55 19.18 -8.32
C PRO A 236 -11.50 18.18 -7.64
N LEU A 237 -12.06 18.59 -6.51
CA LEU A 237 -12.93 17.74 -5.70
C LEU A 237 -14.14 17.20 -6.48
N ALA A 238 -14.72 18.02 -7.36
CA ALA A 238 -15.85 17.60 -8.21
C ALA A 238 -15.50 16.42 -9.12
N GLU A 239 -14.31 16.45 -9.77
CA GLU A 239 -13.82 15.36 -10.62
C GLU A 239 -13.49 14.09 -9.80
N LEU A 240 -12.84 14.27 -8.67
CA LEU A 240 -12.54 13.17 -7.76
C LEU A 240 -13.82 12.47 -7.29
N MET A 241 -14.83 13.25 -6.86
CA MET A 241 -16.10 12.68 -6.41
C MET A 241 -16.90 12.03 -7.55
N ALA A 242 -16.79 12.55 -8.77
CA ALA A 242 -17.35 11.88 -9.95
C ALA A 242 -16.69 10.52 -10.22
N ALA A 243 -15.36 10.43 -10.14
CA ALA A 243 -14.63 9.17 -10.27
C ALA A 243 -14.97 8.18 -9.13
N CYS A 244 -15.13 8.66 -7.91
CA CYS A 244 -15.54 7.85 -6.77
C CYS A 244 -16.96 7.29 -6.96
N ARG A 245 -17.92 8.09 -7.42
CA ARG A 245 -19.27 7.61 -7.76
C ARG A 245 -19.22 6.57 -8.87
N TYR A 246 -18.48 6.84 -9.94
CA TYR A 246 -18.27 5.87 -11.02
C TYR A 246 -17.74 4.53 -10.50
N TYR A 247 -16.71 4.58 -9.65
CA TYR A 247 -16.13 3.38 -9.04
C TYR A 247 -17.18 2.62 -8.21
N THR A 248 -17.89 3.28 -7.29
CA THR A 248 -18.86 2.62 -6.40
C THR A 248 -20.02 2.00 -7.19
N GLN A 249 -20.52 2.69 -8.21
CA GLN A 249 -21.60 2.19 -9.10
C GLN A 249 -21.13 0.97 -9.90
N LYS A 250 -19.95 1.06 -10.53
CA LYS A 250 -19.42 0.01 -11.39
C LYS A 250 -18.96 -1.22 -10.62
N ARG A 251 -18.35 -1.03 -9.45
CA ARG A 251 -17.81 -2.12 -8.63
C ARG A 251 -18.77 -2.65 -7.58
N ARG A 252 -19.86 -1.93 -7.29
CA ARG A 252 -20.81 -2.22 -6.20
C ARG A 252 -20.08 -2.42 -4.87
N ARG A 253 -19.14 -1.53 -4.57
CA ARG A 253 -18.30 -1.55 -3.37
C ARG A 253 -18.16 -0.15 -2.81
N HIS A 254 -18.22 -0.03 -1.49
CA HIS A 254 -17.93 1.23 -0.82
C HIS A 254 -16.45 1.60 -0.95
N ILE A 255 -16.20 2.90 -0.86
CA ILE A 255 -14.85 3.49 -0.76
C ILE A 255 -14.57 3.84 0.69
N PHE A 256 -13.33 3.61 1.15
CA PHE A 256 -12.84 4.17 2.38
C PHE A 256 -12.29 5.56 2.12
N PHE A 257 -12.81 6.59 2.82
CA PHE A 257 -12.21 7.91 2.79
C PHE A 257 -11.34 8.08 4.03
N GLU A 258 -10.05 8.30 3.81
CA GLU A 258 -9.09 8.57 4.87
C GLU A 258 -9.09 10.09 5.15
N TRP A 259 -9.28 10.45 6.40
CA TRP A 259 -9.31 11.83 6.85
C TRP A 259 -8.36 12.01 8.03
N THR A 260 -7.19 12.61 7.77
CA THR A 260 -6.26 12.99 8.82
C THR A 260 -6.80 14.22 9.53
N LEU A 261 -7.14 14.08 10.81
CA LEU A 261 -7.63 15.17 11.66
C LEU A 261 -6.45 15.96 12.20
N ILE A 262 -6.38 17.24 11.84
CA ILE A 262 -5.32 18.19 12.20
C ILE A 262 -5.96 19.34 12.97
N GLU A 263 -5.51 19.55 14.22
CA GLU A 263 -6.07 20.55 15.14
C GLU A 263 -6.11 21.96 14.50
N GLY A 264 -7.28 22.59 14.51
CA GLY A 264 -7.52 23.90 13.97
C GLY A 264 -7.36 24.06 12.44
N LYS A 265 -7.25 22.93 11.69
CA LYS A 265 -7.12 22.95 10.23
C LYS A 265 -8.31 22.33 9.50
N ASN A 266 -8.69 21.11 9.87
CA ASN A 266 -9.74 20.35 9.19
C ASN A 266 -10.57 19.50 10.17
N ASP A 267 -10.70 19.93 11.43
CA ASP A 267 -11.31 19.17 12.51
C ASP A 267 -12.53 19.89 13.13
N SER A 268 -13.00 20.99 12.52
CA SER A 268 -14.15 21.74 13.04
C SER A 268 -15.49 21.06 12.72
N PRO A 269 -16.58 21.41 13.45
CA PRO A 269 -17.93 20.93 13.15
C PRO A 269 -18.40 21.30 11.74
N GLU A 270 -18.07 22.48 11.24
CA GLU A 270 -18.45 22.95 9.90
C GLU A 270 -17.82 22.06 8.83
N GLN A 271 -16.57 21.65 9.03
CA GLN A 271 -15.86 20.73 8.13
C GLN A 271 -16.44 19.33 8.19
N ALA A 272 -16.88 18.86 9.36
CA ALA A 272 -17.60 17.60 9.49
C ALA A 272 -18.94 17.62 8.74
N HIS A 273 -19.69 18.72 8.83
CA HIS A 273 -20.92 18.92 8.06
C HIS A 273 -20.65 18.98 6.56
N ALA A 274 -19.63 19.71 6.12
CA ALA A 274 -19.25 19.78 4.71
C ALA A 274 -18.84 18.41 4.16
N LEU A 275 -18.06 17.63 4.92
CA LEU A 275 -17.72 16.25 4.56
C LEU A 275 -18.96 15.36 4.49
N GLY A 276 -19.86 15.48 5.47
CA GLY A 276 -21.14 14.76 5.49
C GLY A 276 -21.96 15.01 4.23
N GLN A 277 -22.13 16.27 3.85
CA GLN A 277 -22.85 16.67 2.62
C GLN A 277 -22.15 16.14 1.36
N LEU A 278 -20.82 16.25 1.29
CA LEU A 278 -20.03 15.79 0.14
C LEU A 278 -20.18 14.29 -0.13
N LEU A 279 -20.28 13.47 0.93
CA LEU A 279 -20.29 12.02 0.83
C LEU A 279 -21.68 11.40 0.71
N GLN A 280 -22.79 12.16 0.85
CA GLN A 280 -24.16 11.62 0.76
C GLN A 280 -24.46 10.84 -0.53
N THR A 281 -23.76 11.16 -1.62
CA THR A 281 -23.97 10.53 -2.94
C THR A 281 -23.00 9.40 -3.25
N VAL A 282 -22.17 8.98 -2.30
CA VAL A 282 -21.15 7.96 -2.49
C VAL A 282 -21.26 6.91 -1.39
N ASP A 283 -21.38 5.65 -1.76
CA ASP A 283 -21.30 4.56 -0.80
C ASP A 283 -19.89 4.53 -0.19
N SER A 284 -19.80 4.88 1.09
CA SER A 284 -18.53 5.22 1.73
C SER A 284 -18.44 4.83 3.19
N HIS A 285 -17.22 4.70 3.67
CA HIS A 285 -16.86 4.61 5.08
C HIS A 285 -15.71 5.59 5.35
N VAL A 286 -15.81 6.43 6.38
CA VAL A 286 -14.77 7.39 6.73
C VAL A 286 -13.87 6.83 7.83
N ASN A 287 -12.57 6.81 7.58
CA ASN A 287 -11.55 6.55 8.57
C ASN A 287 -10.95 7.86 9.08
N LEU A 288 -11.24 8.22 10.31
CA LEU A 288 -10.69 9.39 10.98
C LEU A 288 -9.34 9.01 11.61
N ILE A 289 -8.29 9.75 11.26
CA ILE A 289 -6.92 9.49 11.68
C ILE A 289 -6.40 10.73 12.41
N PRO A 290 -6.36 10.77 13.75
CA PRO A 290 -5.65 11.86 14.43
C PRO A 290 -4.23 11.95 13.89
N LEU A 291 -3.76 13.16 13.54
CA LEU A 291 -2.46 13.38 12.92
C LEU A 291 -1.34 12.64 13.67
N ASN A 292 -0.50 11.96 12.92
CA ASN A 292 0.77 11.44 13.45
C ASN A 292 1.86 12.48 13.20
N PRO A 293 2.61 12.90 14.25
CA PRO A 293 3.65 13.91 14.11
C PRO A 293 4.72 13.51 13.09
N THR A 294 5.18 14.46 12.30
CA THR A 294 6.33 14.31 11.40
C THR A 294 7.26 15.50 11.57
N SER A 295 8.56 15.31 11.37
CA SER A 295 9.57 16.37 11.60
C SER A 295 9.45 17.57 10.65
N GLY A 296 8.74 17.42 9.53
CA GLY A 296 8.58 18.47 8.51
C GLY A 296 7.21 19.14 8.50
N TYR A 297 6.37 18.91 9.51
CA TYR A 297 5.03 19.51 9.60
C TYR A 297 4.66 19.86 11.05
N GLU A 298 4.38 21.11 11.31
CA GLU A 298 4.09 21.64 12.66
C GLU A 298 2.63 21.48 13.13
N GLY A 299 1.79 20.73 12.41
CA GLY A 299 0.42 20.44 12.83
C GLY A 299 0.35 19.57 14.08
N LEU A 300 -0.71 19.74 14.85
CA LEU A 300 -1.01 18.96 16.05
C LEU A 300 -2.16 17.97 15.80
N PRO A 301 -2.19 16.82 16.50
CA PRO A 301 -3.32 15.91 16.44
C PRO A 301 -4.55 16.53 17.13
N THR A 302 -5.70 16.38 16.50
CA THR A 302 -6.99 16.83 17.05
C THR A 302 -7.29 16.25 18.43
N GLN A 303 -7.87 17.06 19.30
CA GLN A 303 -8.33 16.71 20.65
C GLN A 303 -9.41 15.63 20.61
N ARG A 304 -9.42 14.72 21.60
CA ARG A 304 -10.39 13.61 21.65
C ARG A 304 -11.86 14.04 21.64
N THR A 305 -12.17 15.20 22.24
CA THR A 305 -13.51 15.77 22.25
C THR A 305 -13.95 16.21 20.85
N ALA A 306 -13.11 16.87 20.10
CA ALA A 306 -13.37 17.28 18.72
C ALA A 306 -13.48 16.05 17.79
N VAL A 307 -12.65 15.01 17.97
CA VAL A 307 -12.79 13.75 17.24
C VAL A 307 -14.17 13.13 17.45
N LYS A 308 -14.65 13.04 18.71
CA LYS A 308 -15.98 12.51 19.02
C LYS A 308 -17.11 13.36 18.42
N GLN A 309 -16.97 14.68 18.44
CA GLN A 309 -17.95 15.58 17.84
C GLN A 309 -17.99 15.41 16.32
N PHE A 310 -16.84 15.34 15.67
CA PHE A 310 -16.72 15.06 14.24
C PHE A 310 -17.38 13.74 13.84
N GLN A 311 -17.16 12.67 14.63
CA GLN A 311 -17.83 11.36 14.44
C GLN A 311 -19.35 11.48 14.57
N ALA A 312 -19.82 12.15 15.61
CA ALA A 312 -21.26 12.31 15.88
C ALA A 312 -21.96 13.06 14.71
N ILE A 313 -21.31 14.07 14.15
CA ILE A 313 -21.83 14.79 12.98
C ILE A 313 -21.90 13.88 11.75
N LEU A 314 -20.84 13.13 11.43
CA LEU A 314 -20.89 12.19 10.31
C LEU A 314 -21.99 11.12 10.46
N THR A 315 -22.25 10.70 11.69
CA THR A 315 -23.33 9.75 12.01
C THR A 315 -24.71 10.36 11.70
N GLN A 316 -24.93 11.67 11.90
CA GLN A 316 -26.18 12.35 11.52
C GLN A 316 -26.46 12.29 10.01
N TYR A 317 -25.38 12.19 9.19
CA TYR A 317 -25.48 11.99 7.73
C TYR A 317 -25.58 10.51 7.33
N ASN A 318 -25.73 9.60 8.29
CA ASN A 318 -25.71 8.14 8.08
C ASN A 318 -24.41 7.64 7.40
N ILE A 319 -23.28 8.30 7.64
CA ILE A 319 -21.97 7.90 7.11
C ILE A 319 -21.26 7.04 8.15
N PRO A 320 -21.04 5.74 7.86
CA PRO A 320 -20.22 4.88 8.69
C PRO A 320 -18.83 5.47 8.88
N ASN A 321 -18.37 5.53 10.12
CA ASN A 321 -17.06 6.12 10.39
C ASN A 321 -16.34 5.39 11.54
N THR A 322 -15.00 5.43 11.51
CA THR A 322 -14.16 4.79 12.52
C THR A 322 -12.95 5.67 12.82
N VAL A 323 -12.63 5.85 14.09
CA VAL A 323 -11.34 6.44 14.47
C VAL A 323 -10.27 5.36 14.43
N ARG A 324 -9.26 5.55 13.60
CA ARG A 324 -8.13 4.63 13.51
C ARG A 324 -7.34 4.62 14.82
N GLN A 325 -7.12 3.43 15.36
CA GLN A 325 -6.21 3.26 16.47
C GLN A 325 -4.80 3.62 16.04
N ARG A 326 -4.17 4.53 16.75
CA ARG A 326 -2.77 4.90 16.51
C ARG A 326 -1.87 3.75 16.95
N ARG A 327 -1.01 3.26 16.05
CA ARG A 327 -0.08 2.16 16.31
C ARG A 327 1.31 2.51 15.79
N GLY A 328 2.34 2.06 16.50
CA GLY A 328 3.74 2.23 16.12
C GLY A 328 4.17 3.70 16.00
N ILE A 329 3.53 4.62 16.73
CA ILE A 329 3.88 6.05 16.70
C ILE A 329 5.26 6.27 17.30
N ASP A 330 5.56 5.54 18.35
CA ASP A 330 6.84 5.54 19.09
C ASP A 330 8.03 5.13 18.20
N ILE A 331 7.78 4.36 17.16
CA ILE A 331 8.79 3.95 16.17
C ILE A 331 8.61 4.63 14.81
N ALA A 332 7.82 5.68 14.74
CA ALA A 332 7.48 6.39 13.48
C ALA A 332 6.98 5.43 12.37
N ALA A 333 6.07 4.50 12.73
CA ALA A 333 5.46 3.54 11.79
C ALA A 333 3.99 3.86 11.48
N GLY A 334 3.43 4.94 12.03
CA GLY A 334 2.06 5.38 11.74
C GLY A 334 1.91 5.93 10.32
N CYS A 335 0.65 6.02 9.86
CA CYS A 335 0.34 6.59 8.55
C CYS A 335 0.95 8.00 8.41
N GLY A 336 1.65 8.23 7.30
CA GLY A 336 2.34 9.48 7.00
C GLY A 336 3.72 9.65 7.67
N GLN A 337 4.18 8.73 8.51
CA GLN A 337 5.45 8.84 9.23
C GLN A 337 6.64 8.17 8.53
N LEU A 338 6.40 7.29 7.56
CA LEU A 338 7.48 6.55 6.90
C LEU A 338 8.42 7.49 6.17
N LYS A 339 9.69 7.40 6.53
CA LYS A 339 10.76 8.24 5.99
C LYS A 339 12.09 7.51 6.11
N VAL A 340 12.77 7.34 5.00
CA VAL A 340 14.17 6.92 5.00
C VAL A 340 14.99 8.06 5.61
N SER A 341 15.47 7.87 6.83
CA SER A 341 16.51 8.73 7.40
C SER A 341 17.84 8.26 6.84
N GLY A 342 18.67 9.15 6.32
CA GLY A 342 19.99 8.79 5.84
C GLY A 342 20.73 8.01 6.93
N VAL A 343 21.20 6.82 6.59
CA VAL A 343 22.14 6.01 7.38
C VAL A 343 23.50 6.63 7.26
#